data_e662460271e04e4520915610f482e06d
#
_entry.id   e662460271e04e4520915610f482e06d
#
_cell.length_a   1.000
_cell.length_b   1.000
_cell.length_c   1.000
_cell.angle_alpha   90.00
_cell.angle_beta   90.00
_cell.angle_gamma   90.00
#
_symmetry.space_group_name_H-M   'P 1'
#
loop_
_entity.id
_entity.type
_entity.pdbx_description
1 polymer ?
#
loop_
_entity_poly.entity_id
_entity_poly.type
_entity_poly.pdbx_seq_one_letter_code
_entity_poly.pdbx_strand_id
1 'polypeptide(L)'
;KKTRKLASYGGLAALGMMVYNTYGEYQRQQAGSAQPAALPAPQTVDRLPAAQASAHSAAILQALVAAAKADGHIDARERELIEGEYARQGLPAEVQQWLHAELEKPLDPAEVARAASTPEMAAEMYLASLLVADEQSFMERAYLDELARQLKLEPALQQRLQNQLVTAGA
;
A
#
# COMPACT_ATOMS: atom_id res chain seq x y z
N LYS A 1 -15.05 8.99 -4.86
CA LYS A 1 -13.81 9.70 -5.26
C LYS A 1 -12.55 8.88 -5.00
N LYS A 2 -12.45 8.20 -3.84
CA LYS A 2 -11.25 7.44 -3.44
C LYS A 2 -11.02 6.18 -4.29
N THR A 3 -12.06 5.45 -4.66
CA THR A 3 -11.95 4.22 -5.46
C THR A 3 -11.60 4.45 -6.94
N ARG A 4 -11.84 5.65 -7.46
CA ARG A 4 -11.46 6.01 -8.83
C ARG A 4 -9.95 6.15 -9.01
N LYS A 5 -9.22 6.58 -7.97
CA LYS A 5 -7.76 6.72 -8.02
C LYS A 5 -7.08 5.36 -8.21
N LEU A 6 -7.52 4.32 -7.50
CA LEU A 6 -6.93 2.98 -7.62
C LEU A 6 -7.09 2.41 -9.04
N ALA A 7 -8.28 2.57 -9.64
CA ALA A 7 -8.54 2.12 -11.01
C ALA A 7 -7.69 2.87 -12.05
N SER A 8 -7.35 4.14 -11.79
CA SER A 8 -6.52 4.97 -12.67
C SER A 8 -5.05 4.54 -12.71
N TYR A 9 -4.55 3.89 -11.65
CA TYR A 9 -3.14 3.53 -11.52
C TYR A 9 -2.81 2.09 -11.96
N GLY A 10 -3.78 1.35 -12.51
CA GLY A 10 -3.51 0.05 -13.11
C GLY A 10 -3.42 -1.15 -12.14
N GLY A 11 -3.86 -0.99 -10.90
CA GLY A 11 -3.96 -2.07 -9.93
C GLY A 11 -2.64 -2.48 -9.26
N LEU A 12 -2.62 -3.70 -8.70
CA LEU A 12 -1.49 -4.21 -7.90
C LEU A 12 -0.19 -4.36 -8.70
N ALA A 13 -0.28 -4.77 -9.96
CA ALA A 13 0.91 -4.92 -10.81
C ALA A 13 1.60 -3.57 -11.06
N ALA A 14 0.83 -2.52 -11.34
CA ALA A 14 1.38 -1.18 -11.51
C ALA A 14 1.99 -0.63 -10.22
N LEU A 15 1.35 -0.86 -9.08
CA LEU A 15 1.88 -0.52 -7.76
C LEU A 15 3.21 -1.24 -7.51
N GLY A 16 3.28 -2.54 -7.79
CA GLY A 16 4.51 -3.32 -7.68
C GLY A 16 5.64 -2.78 -8.55
N MET A 17 5.34 -2.42 -9.79
CA MET A 17 6.33 -1.80 -10.71
C MET A 17 6.84 -0.46 -10.20
N MET A 18 5.96 0.38 -9.67
CA MET A 18 6.34 1.68 -9.09
C MET A 18 7.30 1.50 -7.91
N VAL A 19 7.00 0.58 -7.02
CA VAL A 19 7.86 0.24 -5.88
C VAL A 19 9.17 -0.37 -6.36
N TYR A 20 9.13 -1.28 -7.33
CA TYR A 20 10.33 -1.89 -7.89
C TYR A 20 11.32 -0.84 -8.38
N ASN A 21 10.85 0.12 -9.17
CA ASN A 21 11.68 1.17 -9.71
C ASN A 21 12.20 2.12 -8.62
N THR A 22 11.31 2.60 -7.78
CA THR A 22 11.64 3.58 -6.73
C THR A 22 12.55 3.01 -5.66
N TYR A 23 12.25 1.81 -5.18
CA TYR A 23 13.06 1.13 -4.18
C TYR A 23 14.41 0.69 -4.75
N GLY A 24 14.44 0.21 -5.99
CA GLY A 24 15.68 -0.14 -6.67
C GLY A 24 16.63 1.05 -6.85
N GLU A 25 16.12 2.20 -7.22
CA GLU A 25 16.90 3.44 -7.28
C GLU A 25 17.41 3.88 -5.90
N TYR A 26 16.56 3.78 -4.90
CA TYR A 26 16.92 4.06 -3.51
C TYR A 26 18.07 3.17 -3.05
N GLN A 27 18.00 1.85 -3.28
CA GLN A 27 19.07 0.91 -2.94
C GLN A 27 20.38 1.26 -3.64
N ARG A 28 20.33 1.58 -4.93
CA ARG A 28 21.53 1.96 -5.69
C ARG A 28 22.20 3.21 -5.13
N GLN A 29 21.43 4.20 -4.72
CA GLN A 29 21.97 5.42 -4.12
C GLN A 29 22.54 5.19 -2.72
N GLN A 30 21.94 4.30 -1.93
CA GLN A 30 22.47 3.94 -0.61
C GLN A 30 23.79 3.15 -0.69
N ALA A 31 23.95 2.34 -1.72
CA ALA A 31 25.18 1.56 -1.95
C ALA A 31 26.39 2.41 -2.40
N GLY A 32 26.15 3.64 -2.84
CA GLY A 32 27.21 4.51 -3.36
C GLY A 32 27.86 3.98 -4.64
N SER A 33 28.99 4.57 -5.04
CA SER A 33 29.71 4.21 -6.27
C SER A 33 30.50 2.91 -6.19
N ALA A 34 30.45 2.19 -5.07
CA ALA A 34 31.43 1.15 -4.77
C ALA A 34 31.17 -0.23 -5.39
N GLN A 35 29.97 -0.58 -5.84
CA GLN A 35 29.70 -1.79 -6.68
C GLN A 35 28.26 -1.86 -7.17
N PRO A 36 27.97 -1.51 -8.41
CA PRO A 36 26.60 -1.63 -8.95
C PRO A 36 26.14 -3.06 -9.24
N ALA A 37 27.04 -4.05 -9.19
CA ALA A 37 26.77 -5.40 -9.68
C ALA A 37 26.18 -6.39 -8.65
N ALA A 38 26.06 -6.02 -7.36
CA ALA A 38 25.77 -6.97 -6.29
C ALA A 38 24.45 -6.73 -5.54
N LEU A 39 23.65 -5.75 -5.91
CA LEU A 39 22.38 -5.50 -5.22
C LEU A 39 21.30 -6.47 -5.72
N PRO A 40 20.62 -7.18 -4.79
CA PRO A 40 19.50 -8.04 -5.19
C PRO A 40 18.37 -7.20 -5.77
N ALA A 41 17.72 -7.74 -6.82
CA ALA A 41 16.54 -7.10 -7.39
C ALA A 41 15.41 -7.03 -6.35
N PRO A 42 14.68 -5.90 -6.27
CA PRO A 42 13.54 -5.79 -5.35
C PRO A 42 12.49 -6.88 -5.59
N GLN A 43 12.01 -7.48 -4.50
CA GLN A 43 10.99 -8.54 -4.53
C GLN A 43 9.61 -7.92 -4.34
N THR A 44 9.06 -7.38 -5.41
CA THR A 44 7.76 -6.71 -5.43
C THR A 44 6.64 -7.64 -5.91
N VAL A 45 5.39 -7.28 -5.62
CA VAL A 45 4.20 -8.11 -5.86
C VAL A 45 4.06 -8.56 -7.32
N ASP A 46 4.50 -7.75 -8.27
CA ASP A 46 4.45 -8.04 -9.71
C ASP A 46 5.51 -9.03 -10.19
N ARG A 47 6.53 -9.32 -9.38
CA ARG A 47 7.69 -10.14 -9.73
C ARG A 47 7.84 -11.42 -8.90
N LEU A 48 7.01 -11.59 -7.92
CA LEU A 48 7.06 -12.75 -7.02
C LEU A 48 6.30 -13.95 -7.56
N PRO A 49 6.71 -15.19 -7.18
CA PRO A 49 5.88 -16.37 -7.39
C PRO A 49 4.50 -16.21 -6.74
N ALA A 50 3.49 -16.90 -7.29
CA ALA A 50 2.08 -16.73 -6.91
C ALA A 50 1.82 -16.81 -5.40
N ALA A 51 2.43 -17.75 -4.69
CA ALA A 51 2.24 -17.88 -3.24
C ALA A 51 2.75 -16.67 -2.45
N GLN A 52 3.91 -16.13 -2.81
CA GLN A 52 4.48 -14.94 -2.17
C GLN A 52 3.75 -13.67 -2.60
N ALA A 53 3.37 -13.57 -3.86
CA ALA A 53 2.55 -12.47 -4.38
C ALA A 53 1.20 -12.39 -3.66
N SER A 54 0.61 -13.52 -3.31
CA SER A 54 -0.64 -13.59 -2.55
C SER A 54 -0.49 -12.95 -1.15
N ALA A 55 0.61 -13.24 -0.45
CA ALA A 55 0.90 -12.62 0.85
C ALA A 55 1.10 -11.11 0.73
N HIS A 56 1.85 -10.64 -0.27
CA HIS A 56 2.00 -9.22 -0.57
C HIS A 56 0.67 -8.55 -0.89
N SER A 57 -0.16 -9.19 -1.71
CA SER A 57 -1.49 -8.69 -2.08
C SER A 57 -2.40 -8.54 -0.87
N ALA A 58 -2.39 -9.50 0.05
CA ALA A 58 -3.17 -9.43 1.29
C ALA A 58 -2.71 -8.26 2.19
N ALA A 59 -1.40 -8.07 2.34
CA ALA A 59 -0.84 -6.96 3.11
C ALA A 59 -1.18 -5.59 2.48
N ILE A 60 -1.07 -5.47 1.17
CA ILE A 60 -1.45 -4.26 0.42
C ILE A 60 -2.93 -3.97 0.61
N LEU A 61 -3.80 -4.97 0.49
CA LEU A 61 -5.23 -4.82 0.67
C LEU A 61 -5.58 -4.38 2.10
N GLN A 62 -4.93 -4.95 3.11
CA GLN A 62 -5.07 -4.52 4.50
C GLN A 62 -4.68 -3.04 4.67
N ALA A 63 -3.58 -2.62 4.07
CA ALA A 63 -3.13 -1.23 4.10
C ALA A 63 -4.13 -0.28 3.42
N LEU A 64 -4.70 -0.69 2.29
CA LEU A 64 -5.74 0.06 1.58
C LEU A 64 -6.98 0.27 2.43
N VAL A 65 -7.48 -0.79 3.06
CA VAL A 65 -8.67 -0.74 3.93
C VAL A 65 -8.41 0.17 5.12
N ALA A 66 -7.26 0.04 5.76
CA ALA A 66 -6.87 0.87 6.90
C ALA A 66 -6.77 2.36 6.51
N ALA A 67 -6.13 2.67 5.37
CA ALA A 67 -6.03 4.03 4.88
C ALA A 67 -7.40 4.64 4.54
N ALA A 68 -8.32 3.84 4.01
CA ALA A 68 -9.69 4.28 3.74
C ALA A 68 -10.46 4.65 5.02
N LYS A 69 -10.11 4.06 6.16
CA LYS A 69 -10.69 4.37 7.48
C LYS A 69 -10.02 5.55 8.19
N ALA A 70 -8.91 6.06 7.66
CA ALA A 70 -8.05 7.01 8.38
C ALA A 70 -8.70 8.39 8.60
N ASP A 71 -9.76 8.74 7.88
CA ASP A 71 -10.55 9.94 8.11
C ASP A 71 -11.56 9.81 9.27
N GLY A 72 -11.58 8.65 9.92
CA GLY A 72 -12.38 8.37 11.11
C GLY A 72 -13.68 7.62 10.87
N HIS A 73 -14.16 7.51 9.63
CA HIS A 73 -15.44 6.84 9.34
C HIS A 73 -15.50 6.26 7.93
N ILE A 74 -15.74 4.96 7.87
CA ILE A 74 -16.48 4.39 6.74
C ILE A 74 -17.93 4.33 7.20
N ASP A 75 -18.78 5.16 6.60
CA ASP A 75 -20.21 5.12 6.92
C ASP A 75 -20.86 3.84 6.35
N ALA A 76 -22.10 3.56 6.78
CA ALA A 76 -22.79 2.34 6.38
C ALA A 76 -22.96 2.25 4.85
N ARG A 77 -23.15 3.38 4.16
CA ARG A 77 -23.29 3.43 2.71
C ARG A 77 -21.97 3.18 1.98
N GLU A 78 -20.90 3.75 2.48
CA GLU A 78 -19.56 3.50 1.93
C GLU A 78 -19.15 2.04 2.09
N ARG A 79 -19.47 1.45 3.24
CA ARG A 79 -19.28 0.03 3.51
C ARG A 79 -20.06 -0.85 2.52
N GLU A 80 -21.34 -0.60 2.35
CA GLU A 80 -22.18 -1.33 1.39
C GLU A 80 -21.65 -1.23 -0.03
N LEU A 81 -21.13 -0.06 -0.43
CA LEU A 81 -20.52 0.15 -1.75
C LEU A 81 -19.24 -0.68 -1.90
N ILE A 82 -18.38 -0.70 -0.89
CA ILE A 82 -17.14 -1.47 -0.90
C ILE A 82 -17.45 -2.96 -0.95
N GLU A 83 -18.30 -3.46 -0.05
CA GLU A 83 -18.67 -4.87 0.02
C GLU A 83 -19.41 -5.32 -1.25
N GLY A 84 -20.29 -4.49 -1.78
CA GLY A 84 -21.00 -4.76 -3.01
C GLY A 84 -20.10 -4.81 -4.24
N GLU A 85 -19.07 -3.96 -4.30
CA GLU A 85 -18.08 -4.00 -5.38
C GLU A 85 -17.26 -5.29 -5.35
N TYR A 86 -16.80 -5.71 -4.18
CA TYR A 86 -16.07 -6.97 -4.04
C TYR A 86 -16.92 -8.19 -4.33
N ALA A 87 -18.20 -8.16 -3.96
CA ALA A 87 -19.14 -9.22 -4.31
C ALA A 87 -19.34 -9.33 -5.83
N ARG A 88 -19.43 -8.19 -6.52
CA ARG A 88 -19.55 -8.15 -7.99
C ARG A 88 -18.30 -8.67 -8.70
N GLN A 89 -17.13 -8.49 -8.12
CA GLN A 89 -15.88 -9.01 -8.67
C GLN A 89 -15.71 -10.51 -8.47
N GLY A 90 -16.66 -11.16 -7.80
CA GLY A 90 -16.65 -12.61 -7.62
C GLY A 90 -15.55 -13.11 -6.68
N LEU A 91 -15.13 -12.28 -5.73
CA LEU A 91 -14.13 -12.69 -4.74
C LEU A 91 -14.66 -13.84 -3.87
N PRO A 92 -13.80 -14.78 -3.46
CA PRO A 92 -14.17 -15.87 -2.57
C PRO A 92 -14.85 -15.35 -1.28
N ALA A 93 -15.80 -16.11 -0.76
CA ALA A 93 -16.54 -15.75 0.45
C ALA A 93 -15.61 -15.46 1.64
N GLU A 94 -14.52 -16.20 1.75
CA GLU A 94 -13.51 -16.01 2.81
C GLU A 94 -12.86 -14.62 2.74
N VAL A 95 -12.56 -14.14 1.53
CA VAL A 95 -12.00 -12.79 1.31
C VAL A 95 -13.03 -11.72 1.67
N GLN A 96 -14.30 -11.94 1.32
CA GLN A 96 -15.37 -11.02 1.68
C GLN A 96 -15.59 -10.95 3.20
N GLN A 97 -15.55 -12.08 3.89
CA GLN A 97 -15.63 -12.15 5.36
C GLN A 97 -14.44 -11.46 6.03
N TRP A 98 -13.23 -11.69 5.49
CA TRP A 98 -12.03 -11.03 5.99
C TRP A 98 -12.13 -9.50 5.81
N LEU A 99 -12.57 -9.02 4.66
CA LEU A 99 -12.77 -7.60 4.39
C LEU A 99 -13.77 -6.97 5.36
N HIS A 100 -14.90 -7.66 5.59
CA HIS A 100 -15.90 -7.21 6.55
C HIS A 100 -15.30 -7.06 7.95
N ALA A 101 -14.53 -8.05 8.40
CA ALA A 101 -13.84 -8.02 9.69
C ALA A 101 -12.81 -6.88 9.76
N GLU A 102 -12.04 -6.63 8.70
CA GLU A 102 -11.07 -5.52 8.66
C GLU A 102 -11.76 -4.15 8.72
N LEU A 103 -12.90 -4.00 8.07
CA LEU A 103 -13.69 -2.75 8.13
C LEU A 103 -14.23 -2.46 9.54
N GLU A 104 -14.51 -3.51 10.34
CA GLU A 104 -15.00 -3.39 11.71
C GLU A 104 -13.89 -3.12 12.74
N LYS A 105 -12.65 -3.49 12.45
CA LYS A 105 -11.52 -3.29 13.37
C LYS A 105 -11.22 -1.81 13.62
N PRO A 106 -10.82 -1.46 14.85
CA PRO A 106 -10.23 -0.16 15.11
C PRO A 106 -9.00 0.09 14.22
N LEU A 107 -8.78 1.34 13.85
CA LEU A 107 -7.61 1.73 13.07
C LEU A 107 -6.37 1.70 13.95
N ASP A 108 -5.42 0.83 13.63
CA ASP A 108 -4.13 0.71 14.32
C ASP A 108 -2.99 0.57 13.30
N PRO A 109 -2.23 1.64 13.06
CA PRO A 109 -1.11 1.59 12.11
C PRO A 109 -0.02 0.60 12.51
N ALA A 110 0.16 0.31 13.79
CA ALA A 110 1.12 -0.68 14.26
C ALA A 110 0.68 -2.10 13.88
N GLU A 111 -0.60 -2.41 13.96
CA GLU A 111 -1.15 -3.70 13.51
C GLU A 111 -0.98 -3.87 12.00
N VAL A 112 -1.32 -2.84 11.24
CA VAL A 112 -1.13 -2.83 9.78
C VAL A 112 0.33 -3.08 9.42
N ALA A 113 1.27 -2.38 10.05
CA ALA A 113 2.69 -2.50 9.78
C ALA A 113 3.26 -3.90 10.09
N ARG A 114 2.67 -4.63 11.02
CA ARG A 114 3.09 -6.01 11.34
C ARG A 114 2.91 -6.98 10.18
N ALA A 115 2.04 -6.67 9.23
CA ALA A 115 1.88 -7.48 8.02
C ALA A 115 3.09 -7.40 7.07
N ALA A 116 3.92 -6.37 7.19
CA ALA A 116 5.12 -6.22 6.36
C ALA A 116 6.23 -7.13 6.86
N SER A 117 6.59 -8.13 6.07
CA SER A 117 7.70 -9.05 6.37
C SER A 117 8.99 -8.68 5.65
N THR A 118 8.96 -7.80 4.67
CA THR A 118 10.11 -7.34 3.91
C THR A 118 10.06 -5.82 3.70
N PRO A 119 11.20 -5.16 3.42
CA PRO A 119 11.22 -3.74 3.08
C PRO A 119 10.40 -3.41 1.83
N GLU A 120 10.36 -4.31 0.85
CA GLU A 120 9.54 -4.15 -0.35
C GLU A 120 8.05 -4.14 -0.01
N MET A 121 7.59 -5.06 0.84
CA MET A 121 6.20 -5.05 1.34
C MET A 121 5.87 -3.76 2.08
N ALA A 122 6.77 -3.28 2.92
CA ALA A 122 6.59 -2.02 3.64
C ALA A 122 6.40 -0.85 2.65
N ALA A 123 7.21 -0.78 1.60
CA ALA A 123 7.09 0.24 0.56
C ALA A 123 5.79 0.11 -0.24
N GLU A 124 5.40 -1.11 -0.59
CA GLU A 124 4.14 -1.39 -1.30
C GLU A 124 2.92 -0.99 -0.46
N MET A 125 2.90 -1.33 0.82
CA MET A 125 1.82 -0.97 1.75
C MET A 125 1.71 0.54 1.93
N TYR A 126 2.83 1.23 2.07
CA TYR A 126 2.85 2.68 2.21
C TYR A 126 2.37 3.38 0.94
N LEU A 127 2.86 2.97 -0.22
CA LEU A 127 2.43 3.53 -1.51
C LEU A 127 0.92 3.31 -1.74
N ALA A 128 0.42 2.12 -1.43
CA ALA A 128 -1.01 1.81 -1.50
C ALA A 128 -1.84 2.73 -0.60
N SER A 129 -1.36 2.97 0.61
CA SER A 129 -2.02 3.88 1.56
C SER A 129 -2.04 5.33 1.05
N LEU A 130 -0.95 5.80 0.43
CA LEU A 130 -0.89 7.12 -0.21
C LEU A 130 -1.91 7.28 -1.34
N LEU A 131 -2.17 6.22 -2.11
CA LEU A 131 -3.13 6.25 -3.21
C LEU A 131 -4.58 6.50 -2.75
N VAL A 132 -4.91 6.05 -1.56
CA VAL A 132 -6.28 6.11 -1.01
C VAL A 132 -6.46 7.33 -0.12
N ALA A 133 -5.46 7.69 0.66
CA ALA A 133 -5.52 8.76 1.62
C ALA A 133 -5.59 10.14 0.93
N ASP A 134 -6.30 11.06 1.56
CA ASP A 134 -6.31 12.47 1.17
C ASP A 134 -5.26 13.22 2.00
N GLU A 135 -4.17 13.60 1.36
CA GLU A 135 -3.07 14.32 2.01
C GLU A 135 -3.49 15.70 2.57
N GLN A 136 -4.62 16.23 2.16
CA GLN A 136 -5.16 17.48 2.69
C GLN A 136 -5.86 17.27 4.04
N SER A 137 -6.27 16.05 4.36
CA SER A 137 -6.85 15.70 5.64
C SER A 137 -5.76 15.57 6.72
N PHE A 138 -5.91 16.30 7.82
CA PHE A 138 -5.00 16.20 8.97
C PHE A 138 -4.95 14.77 9.54
N MET A 139 -6.11 14.12 9.67
CA MET A 139 -6.22 12.77 10.22
C MET A 139 -5.50 11.75 9.33
N GLU A 140 -5.70 11.83 8.03
CA GLU A 140 -5.07 10.92 7.07
C GLU A 140 -3.56 11.12 7.01
N ARG A 141 -3.08 12.36 7.06
CA ARG A 141 -1.63 12.64 7.13
C ARG A 141 -1.02 12.07 8.41
N ALA A 142 -1.65 12.31 9.57
CA ALA A 142 -1.18 11.76 10.83
C ALA A 142 -1.11 10.22 10.80
N TYR A 143 -2.09 9.58 10.19
CA TYR A 143 -2.09 8.14 9.97
C TYR A 143 -0.94 7.70 9.09
N LEU A 144 -0.71 8.35 7.95
CA LEU A 144 0.38 8.02 7.02
C LEU A 144 1.75 8.19 7.66
N ASP A 145 1.95 9.25 8.42
CA ASP A 145 3.21 9.50 9.14
C ASP A 145 3.48 8.41 10.17
N GLU A 146 2.48 8.03 10.94
CA GLU A 146 2.61 6.96 11.92
C GLU A 146 2.80 5.59 11.25
N LEU A 147 2.08 5.31 10.17
CA LEU A 147 2.26 4.09 9.39
C LEU A 147 3.69 3.98 8.86
N ALA A 148 4.23 5.04 8.27
CA ALA A 148 5.60 5.06 7.76
C ALA A 148 6.61 4.81 8.87
N ARG A 149 6.39 5.38 10.05
CA ARG A 149 7.22 5.14 11.22
C ARG A 149 7.18 3.69 11.68
N GLN A 150 5.99 3.09 11.75
CA GLN A 150 5.80 1.69 12.13
C GLN A 150 6.38 0.72 11.09
N LEU A 151 6.29 1.07 9.81
CA LEU A 151 6.91 0.33 8.70
C LEU A 151 8.43 0.50 8.63
N LYS A 152 8.99 1.38 9.46
CA LYS A 152 10.43 1.70 9.50
C LYS A 152 10.98 2.18 8.16
N LEU A 153 10.16 2.93 7.42
CA LEU A 153 10.59 3.51 6.16
C LEU A 153 11.50 4.72 6.38
N GLU A 154 12.64 4.71 5.72
CA GLU A 154 13.56 5.85 5.72
C GLU A 154 12.88 7.09 5.12
N PRO A 155 13.08 8.30 5.69
CA PRO A 155 12.47 9.52 5.16
C PRO A 155 12.75 9.77 3.68
N ALA A 156 13.96 9.45 3.22
CA ALA A 156 14.32 9.58 1.82
C ALA A 156 13.49 8.67 0.91
N LEU A 157 13.21 7.44 1.34
CA LEU A 157 12.36 6.52 0.60
C LEU A 157 10.89 6.98 0.61
N GLN A 158 10.39 7.45 1.75
CA GLN A 158 9.05 8.02 1.85
C GLN A 158 8.85 9.15 0.82
N GLN A 159 9.80 10.08 0.76
CA GLN A 159 9.75 11.21 -0.17
C GLN A 159 9.73 10.75 -1.63
N ARG A 160 10.52 9.74 -1.96
CA ARG A 160 10.55 9.17 -3.32
C ARG A 160 9.24 8.52 -3.70
N LEU A 161 8.63 7.77 -2.78
CA LEU A 161 7.33 7.13 -3.00
C LEU A 161 6.23 8.18 -3.20
N GLN A 162 6.24 9.25 -2.42
CA GLN A 162 5.32 10.38 -2.59
C GLN A 162 5.50 11.06 -3.95
N ASN A 163 6.74 11.34 -4.35
CA ASN A 163 7.05 11.97 -5.63
C ASN A 163 6.64 11.08 -6.81
N GLN A 164 6.75 9.77 -6.67
CA GLN A 164 6.33 8.83 -7.71
C GLN A 164 4.85 8.97 -8.04
N LEU A 165 4.00 9.17 -7.04
CA LEU A 165 2.57 9.37 -7.26
C LEU A 165 2.26 10.71 -7.94
N VAL A 166 2.97 11.76 -7.58
CA VAL A 166 2.82 13.07 -8.23
C VAL A 166 3.17 12.96 -9.72
N THR A 167 4.26 12.29 -10.03
CA THR A 167 4.71 12.09 -11.42
C THR A 167 3.76 11.19 -12.21
N ALA A 168 3.23 10.12 -11.60
CA ALA A 168 2.31 9.20 -12.26
C ALA A 168 0.90 9.78 -12.44
N GLY A 169 0.51 10.76 -11.62
CA GLY A 169 -0.79 11.43 -11.69
C GLY A 169 -0.81 12.68 -12.58
N ALA A 170 0.33 13.08 -13.07
CA ALA A 170 0.47 14.18 -14.01
C ALA A 170 0.35 13.68 -15.45
#